data_3875110b5103769c7fd574176f0eeb55
#
_entry.id   3875110b5103769c7fd574176f0eeb55
#
_cell.length_a   1.000
_cell.length_b   1.000
_cell.length_c   1.000
_cell.angle_alpha   90.00
_cell.angle_beta   90.00
_cell.angle_gamma   90.00
#
_symmetry.space_group_name_H-M   'P 1'
#
loop_
_entity.id
_entity.type
_entity.pdbx_description
1 polymer ?
#
loop_
_entity_poly.entity_id
_entity_poly.type
_entity_poly.pdbx_seq_one_letter_code
_entity_poly.pdbx_strand_id
1 'polypeptide(L)'
;MTTERFGVKPGEHVPGTVCHDYMVAYAQEFGIDKFVRLNTKVVSAEHLPEGGWVLEVRAANDEAAETVKVSVKRLVIATGFTSDPFMPHIEGQEEYGRPLFHTKDFHQHEDTIKTGNRVTVFGGSKAAWDAVYAYGTRGVHVDWIIRRELHHHLTTSKGS
;
A
#
# COMPACT_ATOMS: atom_id res chain seq x y z
N MET A 1 6.07 23.63 4.64
CA MET A 1 5.58 23.30 3.28
C MET A 1 4.09 23.05 3.37
N THR A 2 3.23 23.74 2.63
CA THR A 2 1.76 23.63 2.71
C THR A 2 1.21 22.96 1.46
N THR A 3 0.07 22.30 1.58
CA THR A 3 -0.63 21.65 0.46
C THR A 3 -1.06 22.66 -0.62
N GLU A 4 -1.25 23.93 -0.27
CA GLU A 4 -1.57 25.00 -1.22
C GLU A 4 -0.51 25.20 -2.30
N ARG A 5 0.78 24.99 -1.96
CA ARG A 5 1.88 25.00 -2.94
C ARG A 5 1.70 23.97 -4.06
N PHE A 6 0.92 22.92 -3.80
CA PHE A 6 0.62 21.84 -4.74
C PHE A 6 -0.81 21.93 -5.30
N GLY A 7 -1.47 23.09 -5.15
CA GLY A 7 -2.77 23.35 -5.73
C GLY A 7 -3.96 22.71 -5.02
N VAL A 8 -3.78 22.20 -3.80
CA VAL A 8 -4.86 21.59 -2.99
C VAL A 8 -5.34 22.59 -1.95
N LYS A 9 -6.63 22.90 -1.95
CA LYS A 9 -7.26 23.80 -0.98
C LYS A 9 -7.63 23.07 0.31
N PRO A 10 -7.75 23.80 1.44
CA PRO A 10 -8.26 23.24 2.68
C PRO A 10 -9.61 22.55 2.49
N GLY A 11 -9.75 21.31 2.98
CA GLY A 11 -10.97 20.51 2.86
C GLY A 11 -11.12 19.72 1.56
N GLU A 12 -10.24 19.90 0.58
CA GLU A 12 -10.22 19.07 -0.63
C GLU A 12 -9.49 17.76 -0.39
N HIS A 13 -9.89 16.74 -1.15
CA HIS A 13 -9.20 15.45 -1.17
C HIS A 13 -7.81 15.62 -1.80
N VAL A 14 -6.76 15.10 -1.14
CA VAL A 14 -5.39 15.19 -1.65
C VAL A 14 -5.13 14.04 -2.63
N PRO A 15 -4.87 14.31 -3.92
CA PRO A 15 -4.49 13.28 -4.87
C PRO A 15 -3.17 12.60 -4.49
N GLY A 16 -3.03 11.30 -4.79
CA GLY A 16 -1.81 10.54 -4.48
C GLY A 16 -0.54 11.12 -5.12
N THR A 17 -0.67 11.65 -6.34
CA THR A 17 0.43 12.37 -7.03
C THR A 17 0.92 13.57 -6.24
N VAL A 18 0.01 14.33 -5.63
CA VAL A 18 0.37 15.48 -4.79
C VAL A 18 1.12 15.03 -3.53
N CYS A 19 0.70 13.91 -2.92
CA CYS A 19 1.44 13.33 -1.79
C CYS A 19 2.86 12.94 -2.20
N HIS A 20 3.02 12.31 -3.36
CA HIS A 20 4.33 11.94 -3.91
C HIS A 20 5.20 13.18 -4.13
N ASP A 21 4.71 14.18 -4.83
CA ASP A 21 5.46 15.39 -5.16
C ASP A 21 5.85 16.17 -3.89
N TYR A 22 4.97 16.17 -2.89
CA TYR A 22 5.27 16.72 -1.57
C TYR A 22 6.44 16.00 -0.91
N MET A 23 6.46 14.67 -0.91
CA MET A 23 7.54 13.88 -0.29
C MET A 23 8.87 14.09 -1.01
N VAL A 24 8.86 14.15 -2.34
CA VAL A 24 10.05 14.45 -3.14
C VAL A 24 10.60 15.84 -2.81
N ALA A 25 9.74 16.87 -2.84
CA ALA A 25 10.13 18.23 -2.52
C ALA A 25 10.64 18.37 -1.08
N TYR A 26 10.02 17.66 -0.13
CA TYR A 26 10.47 17.62 1.26
C TYR A 26 11.88 17.02 1.37
N ALA A 27 12.11 15.88 0.73
CA ALA A 27 13.43 15.22 0.75
C ALA A 27 14.53 16.12 0.17
N GLN A 28 14.23 16.82 -0.92
CA GLN A 28 15.16 17.77 -1.55
C GLN A 28 15.45 19.00 -0.67
N GLU A 29 14.41 19.61 -0.10
CA GLU A 29 14.56 20.80 0.73
C GLU A 29 15.43 20.54 1.97
N PHE A 30 15.30 19.38 2.58
CA PHE A 30 16.09 18.97 3.74
C PHE A 30 17.35 18.18 3.39
N GLY A 31 17.66 18.00 2.10
CA GLY A 31 18.83 17.27 1.62
C GLY A 31 18.86 15.80 2.04
N ILE A 32 17.69 15.19 2.22
CA ILE A 32 17.53 13.79 2.60
C ILE A 32 17.75 12.88 1.39
N ASP A 33 17.33 13.35 0.22
CA ASP A 33 17.40 12.65 -1.07
C ASP A 33 18.75 12.02 -1.37
N LYS A 34 19.84 12.71 -1.06
CA LYS A 34 21.22 12.22 -1.25
C LYS A 34 21.58 11.01 -0.37
N PHE A 35 20.82 10.72 0.67
CA PHE A 35 21.02 9.58 1.56
C PHE A 35 20.08 8.42 1.27
N VAL A 36 19.10 8.61 0.38
CA VAL A 36 18.14 7.58 0.01
C VAL A 36 18.75 6.62 -1.00
N ARG A 37 18.67 5.34 -0.71
CA ARG A 37 19.04 4.26 -1.63
C ARG A 37 17.76 3.58 -2.12
N LEU A 38 17.27 3.99 -3.28
CA LEU A 38 16.13 3.36 -3.93
C LEU A 38 16.50 1.96 -4.46
N ASN A 39 15.49 1.16 -4.75
CA ASN A 39 15.64 -0.20 -5.29
C ASN A 39 16.56 -1.10 -4.45
N THR A 40 16.61 -0.85 -3.16
CA THR A 40 17.44 -1.61 -2.22
C THR A 40 16.56 -2.28 -1.18
N LYS A 41 16.62 -3.61 -1.12
CA LYS A 41 15.89 -4.44 -0.14
C LYS A 41 16.83 -4.84 0.98
N VAL A 42 16.40 -4.62 2.22
CA VAL A 42 17.07 -5.22 3.40
C VAL A 42 16.54 -6.66 3.51
N VAL A 43 17.45 -7.62 3.44
CA VAL A 43 17.15 -9.05 3.48
C VAL A 43 17.20 -9.57 4.91
N SER A 44 18.20 -9.14 5.67
CA SER A 44 18.36 -9.49 7.08
C SER A 44 18.90 -8.30 7.89
N ALA A 45 18.66 -8.32 9.19
CA ALA A 45 19.21 -7.38 10.15
C ALA A 45 19.60 -8.13 11.41
N GLU A 46 20.87 -8.08 11.77
CA GLU A 46 21.43 -8.72 12.96
C GLU A 46 21.95 -7.66 13.95
N HIS A 47 21.51 -7.77 15.20
CA HIS A 47 22.02 -6.92 16.28
C HIS A 47 23.36 -7.46 16.80
N LEU A 48 24.34 -6.59 16.90
CA LEU A 48 25.67 -6.97 17.40
C LEU A 48 25.73 -6.90 18.95
N PRO A 49 26.41 -7.86 19.60
CA PRO A 49 26.53 -7.86 21.07
C PRO A 49 27.15 -6.59 21.66
N GLU A 50 28.10 -5.99 20.93
CA GLU A 50 28.76 -4.74 21.27
C GLU A 50 27.94 -3.49 20.91
N GLY A 51 26.76 -3.67 20.35
CA GLY A 51 25.85 -2.62 19.88
C GLY A 51 25.98 -2.32 18.40
N GLY A 52 24.92 -1.77 17.83
CA GLY A 52 24.78 -1.57 16.39
C GLY A 52 24.15 -2.75 15.68
N TRP A 53 24.11 -2.68 14.35
CA TRP A 53 23.45 -3.64 13.48
C TRP A 53 24.28 -3.92 12.24
N VAL A 54 24.24 -5.16 11.76
CA VAL A 54 24.68 -5.53 10.41
C VAL A 54 23.44 -5.84 9.58
N LEU A 55 23.30 -5.11 8.48
CA LEU A 55 22.21 -5.31 7.52
C LEU A 55 22.77 -6.02 6.30
N GLU A 56 22.06 -7.02 5.80
CA GLU A 56 22.33 -7.55 4.46
C GLU A 56 21.34 -6.89 3.49
N VAL A 57 21.89 -6.25 2.46
CA VAL A 57 21.08 -5.52 1.47
C VAL A 57 21.41 -6.02 0.06
N ARG A 58 20.42 -6.01 -0.82
CA ARG A 58 20.55 -6.35 -2.24
C ARG A 58 19.65 -5.49 -3.12
N ALA A 59 19.82 -5.59 -4.42
CA ALA A 59 18.88 -4.98 -5.36
C ALA A 59 17.48 -5.54 -5.18
N ALA A 60 16.47 -4.67 -5.12
CA ALA A 60 15.09 -5.09 -4.82
C ALA A 60 14.45 -5.91 -5.97
N ASN A 61 14.87 -5.64 -7.21
CA ASN A 61 14.32 -6.23 -8.43
C ASN A 61 15.07 -7.48 -8.91
N ASP A 62 16.08 -7.94 -8.17
CA ASP A 62 16.87 -9.10 -8.52
C ASP A 62 17.09 -9.98 -7.29
N GLU A 63 16.37 -11.10 -7.24
CA GLU A 63 16.48 -12.05 -6.13
C GLU A 63 17.80 -12.84 -6.13
N ALA A 64 18.46 -12.92 -7.27
CA ALA A 64 19.75 -13.56 -7.41
C ALA A 64 20.92 -12.60 -7.18
N ALA A 65 20.66 -11.30 -7.01
CA ALA A 65 21.70 -10.32 -6.77
C ALA A 65 22.51 -10.62 -5.51
N GLU A 66 23.80 -10.42 -5.58
CA GLU A 66 24.69 -10.57 -4.43
C GLU A 66 24.29 -9.62 -3.30
N THR A 67 24.35 -10.12 -2.07
CA THR A 67 24.08 -9.31 -0.88
C THR A 67 25.35 -8.57 -0.44
N VAL A 68 25.16 -7.33 -0.01
CA VAL A 68 26.19 -6.48 0.57
C VAL A 68 25.89 -6.24 2.05
N LYS A 69 26.91 -6.37 2.90
CA LYS A 69 26.77 -6.06 4.33
C LYS A 69 27.01 -4.58 4.61
N VAL A 70 26.10 -3.99 5.39
CA VAL A 70 26.15 -2.59 5.81
C VAL A 70 26.07 -2.53 7.32
N SER A 71 27.10 -2.00 7.97
CA SER A 71 27.10 -1.79 9.42
C SER A 71 26.50 -0.43 9.77
N VAL A 72 25.57 -0.40 10.71
CA VAL A 72 24.91 0.83 11.18
C VAL A 72 24.83 0.87 12.70
N LYS A 73 24.92 2.06 13.27
CA LYS A 73 24.81 2.25 14.73
C LYS A 73 23.38 2.12 15.24
N ARG A 74 22.40 2.49 14.43
CA ARG A 74 20.98 2.49 14.79
C ARG A 74 20.16 2.03 13.60
N LEU A 75 19.13 1.25 13.86
CA LEU A 75 18.15 0.81 12.87
C LEU A 75 16.77 1.37 13.25
N VAL A 76 16.11 2.00 12.29
CA VAL A 76 14.70 2.41 12.41
C VAL A 76 13.89 1.63 11.40
N ILE A 77 12.91 0.86 11.86
CA ILE A 77 12.01 0.10 11.02
C ILE A 77 10.80 0.99 10.71
N ALA A 78 10.68 1.40 9.47
CA ALA A 78 9.62 2.29 8.98
C ALA A 78 8.94 1.72 7.71
N THR A 79 8.67 0.41 7.73
CA THR A 79 8.15 -0.36 6.59
C THR A 79 6.66 -0.16 6.31
N GLY A 80 5.96 0.61 7.14
CA GLY A 80 4.52 0.81 7.04
C GLY A 80 3.72 -0.29 7.72
N PHE A 81 2.40 -0.13 7.70
CA PHE A 81 1.48 -0.99 8.45
C PHE A 81 1.01 -2.21 7.65
N THR A 82 0.96 -2.13 6.31
CA THR A 82 0.37 -3.16 5.42
C THR A 82 1.30 -3.45 4.26
N SER A 83 2.51 -3.94 4.54
CA SER A 83 3.54 -4.14 3.50
C SER A 83 3.29 -5.38 2.64
N ASP A 84 2.86 -6.48 3.23
CA ASP A 84 2.65 -7.74 2.50
C ASP A 84 1.16 -8.06 2.36
N PRO A 85 0.66 -8.26 1.11
CA PRO A 85 -0.72 -8.65 0.87
C PRO A 85 -0.95 -10.09 1.30
N PHE A 86 -2.03 -10.34 2.02
CA PHE A 86 -2.50 -11.70 2.27
C PHE A 86 -3.60 -12.05 1.27
N MET A 87 -3.34 -13.04 0.43
CA MET A 87 -4.33 -13.64 -0.46
C MET A 87 -4.76 -14.99 0.11
N PRO A 88 -6.00 -15.12 0.63
CA PRO A 88 -6.50 -16.43 1.04
C PRO A 88 -6.67 -17.33 -0.19
N HIS A 89 -6.37 -18.61 -0.02
CA HIS A 89 -6.73 -19.60 -1.04
C HIS A 89 -8.27 -19.73 -1.06
N ILE A 90 -8.83 -19.64 -2.26
CA ILE A 90 -10.27 -19.81 -2.50
C ILE A 90 -10.43 -21.07 -3.35
N GLU A 91 -11.20 -22.04 -2.86
CA GLU A 91 -11.47 -23.28 -3.57
C GLU A 91 -12.06 -22.99 -4.96
N GLY A 92 -11.47 -23.60 -6.00
CA GLY A 92 -11.86 -23.39 -7.39
C GLY A 92 -11.25 -22.13 -8.06
N GLN A 93 -10.38 -21.40 -7.37
CA GLN A 93 -9.75 -20.21 -7.95
C GLN A 93 -8.96 -20.49 -9.23
N GLU A 94 -8.43 -21.71 -9.36
CA GLU A 94 -7.64 -22.16 -10.52
C GLU A 94 -8.51 -22.29 -11.77
N GLU A 95 -9.81 -22.56 -11.60
CA GLU A 95 -10.77 -22.72 -12.69
C GLU A 95 -11.49 -21.41 -13.04
N TYR A 96 -11.31 -20.36 -12.21
CA TYR A 96 -12.03 -19.09 -12.37
C TYR A 96 -11.72 -18.38 -13.69
N GLY A 97 -10.52 -18.50 -14.21
CA GLY A 97 -10.13 -18.02 -15.55
C GLY A 97 -10.22 -16.50 -15.73
N ARG A 98 -10.32 -15.73 -14.66
CA ARG A 98 -10.38 -14.27 -14.65
C ARG A 98 -9.37 -13.70 -13.65
N PRO A 99 -9.02 -12.41 -13.73
CA PRO A 99 -8.12 -11.80 -12.76
C PRO A 99 -8.64 -11.94 -11.33
N LEU A 100 -7.79 -12.47 -10.44
CA LEU A 100 -7.97 -12.53 -9.01
C LEU A 100 -6.76 -11.89 -8.37
N PHE A 101 -6.93 -10.78 -7.66
CA PHE A 101 -5.81 -10.00 -7.16
C PHE A 101 -6.14 -9.27 -5.86
N HIS A 102 -5.10 -8.92 -5.11
CA HIS A 102 -5.22 -8.07 -3.94
C HIS A 102 -5.35 -6.59 -4.35
N THR A 103 -6.10 -5.81 -3.59
CA THR A 103 -6.30 -4.36 -3.87
C THR A 103 -5.00 -3.56 -3.91
N LYS A 104 -3.90 -4.07 -3.35
CA LYS A 104 -2.56 -3.49 -3.48
C LYS A 104 -2.11 -3.42 -4.94
N ASP A 105 -2.52 -4.40 -5.74
CA ASP A 105 -2.14 -4.53 -7.15
C ASP A 105 -3.19 -3.90 -8.10
N PHE A 106 -4.12 -3.13 -7.55
CA PHE A 106 -5.23 -2.52 -8.29
C PHE A 106 -4.76 -1.75 -9.53
N HIS A 107 -3.65 -1.03 -9.43
CA HIS A 107 -3.07 -0.26 -10.53
C HIS A 107 -2.59 -1.13 -11.72
N GLN A 108 -2.25 -2.41 -11.47
CA GLN A 108 -1.87 -3.36 -12.52
C GLN A 108 -3.08 -3.95 -13.25
N HIS A 109 -4.29 -3.76 -12.69
CA HIS A 109 -5.55 -4.30 -13.17
C HIS A 109 -6.57 -3.20 -13.52
N GLU A 110 -6.09 -2.03 -13.94
CA GLU A 110 -6.95 -0.91 -14.35
C GLU A 110 -7.86 -1.26 -15.55
N ASP A 111 -7.47 -2.25 -16.37
CA ASP A 111 -8.28 -2.79 -17.44
C ASP A 111 -9.60 -3.41 -16.95
N THR A 112 -9.69 -3.79 -15.70
CA THR A 112 -10.94 -4.28 -15.08
C THR A 112 -11.95 -3.15 -14.83
N ILE A 113 -11.51 -1.88 -14.83
CA ILE A 113 -12.35 -0.69 -14.65
C ILE A 113 -12.96 -0.29 -15.99
N LYS A 114 -13.85 -1.11 -16.51
CA LYS A 114 -14.59 -0.82 -17.77
C LYS A 114 -16.08 -0.88 -17.50
N THR A 115 -16.80 0.13 -17.98
CA THR A 115 -18.27 0.15 -17.91
C THR A 115 -18.85 -1.14 -18.50
N GLY A 116 -19.78 -1.75 -17.79
CA GLY A 116 -20.39 -3.02 -18.17
C GLY A 116 -19.68 -4.26 -17.63
N ASN A 117 -18.49 -4.14 -17.06
CA ASN A 117 -17.87 -5.23 -16.32
C ASN A 117 -18.61 -5.50 -15.00
N ARG A 118 -18.45 -6.71 -14.51
CA ARG A 118 -18.91 -7.13 -13.17
C ARG A 118 -17.72 -7.60 -12.35
N VAL A 119 -17.58 -7.08 -11.14
CA VAL A 119 -16.47 -7.35 -10.23
C VAL A 119 -17.01 -7.73 -8.87
N THR A 120 -16.38 -8.70 -8.21
CA THR A 120 -16.68 -9.05 -6.83
C THR A 120 -15.53 -8.55 -5.93
N VAL A 121 -15.88 -7.79 -4.89
CA VAL A 121 -14.95 -7.29 -3.88
C VAL A 121 -15.17 -8.01 -2.56
N PHE A 122 -14.13 -8.64 -2.04
CA PHE A 122 -14.16 -9.30 -0.73
C PHE A 122 -13.48 -8.43 0.33
N GLY A 123 -14.17 -8.20 1.45
CA GLY A 123 -13.63 -7.49 2.60
C GLY A 123 -14.45 -6.28 3.01
N GLY A 124 -14.27 -5.82 4.24
CA GLY A 124 -15.01 -4.70 4.83
C GLY A 124 -14.11 -3.55 5.32
N SER A 125 -12.80 -3.59 5.00
CA SER A 125 -11.86 -2.54 5.41
C SER A 125 -11.76 -1.41 4.39
N LYS A 126 -10.97 -0.39 4.71
CA LYS A 126 -10.77 0.79 3.86
C LYS A 126 -10.43 0.43 2.40
N ALA A 127 -9.53 -0.52 2.19
CA ALA A 127 -9.12 -0.92 0.83
C ALA A 127 -10.29 -1.47 0.00
N ALA A 128 -11.22 -2.22 0.62
CA ALA A 128 -12.42 -2.68 -0.07
C ALA A 128 -13.37 -1.52 -0.40
N TRP A 129 -13.54 -0.57 0.52
CA TRP A 129 -14.32 0.64 0.26
C TRP A 129 -13.78 1.44 -0.91
N ASP A 130 -12.45 1.66 -0.95
CA ASP A 130 -11.79 2.38 -2.03
C ASP A 130 -12.00 1.67 -3.38
N ALA A 131 -11.88 0.34 -3.41
CA ALA A 131 -12.13 -0.46 -4.62
C ALA A 131 -13.58 -0.35 -5.09
N VAL A 132 -14.55 -0.55 -4.19
CA VAL A 132 -15.99 -0.43 -4.50
C VAL A 132 -16.32 0.96 -5.04
N TYR A 133 -15.80 2.01 -4.42
CA TYR A 133 -15.97 3.37 -4.88
C TYR A 133 -15.36 3.58 -6.28
N ALA A 134 -14.13 3.12 -6.48
CA ALA A 134 -13.42 3.27 -7.75
C ALA A 134 -14.13 2.56 -8.91
N TYR A 135 -14.67 1.38 -8.69
CA TYR A 135 -15.47 0.66 -9.68
C TYR A 135 -16.85 1.29 -9.90
N GLY A 136 -17.59 1.55 -8.82
CA GLY A 136 -18.96 2.05 -8.88
C GLY A 136 -19.06 3.41 -9.58
N THR A 137 -18.13 4.33 -9.29
CA THR A 137 -18.10 5.66 -9.94
C THR A 137 -17.78 5.61 -11.43
N ARG A 138 -17.28 4.49 -11.92
CA ARG A 138 -16.95 4.27 -13.35
C ARG A 138 -17.94 3.34 -14.07
N GLY A 139 -19.08 3.04 -13.43
CA GLY A 139 -20.16 2.27 -14.03
C GLY A 139 -19.88 0.76 -14.13
N VAL A 140 -18.99 0.25 -13.30
CA VAL A 140 -18.76 -1.18 -13.14
C VAL A 140 -19.76 -1.73 -12.12
N HIS A 141 -20.37 -2.87 -12.43
CA HIS A 141 -21.24 -3.56 -11.48
C HIS A 141 -20.39 -4.22 -10.38
N VAL A 142 -20.65 -3.91 -9.12
CA VAL A 142 -19.88 -4.42 -7.98
C VAL A 142 -20.74 -5.29 -7.07
N ASP A 143 -20.34 -6.55 -6.91
CA ASP A 143 -20.82 -7.42 -5.84
C ASP A 143 -19.89 -7.29 -4.64
N TRP A 144 -20.37 -6.74 -3.54
CA TRP A 144 -19.54 -6.51 -2.37
C TRP A 144 -19.86 -7.49 -1.25
N ILE A 145 -18.88 -8.34 -0.91
CA ILE A 145 -19.02 -9.39 0.10
C ILE A 145 -18.26 -9.00 1.36
N ILE A 146 -18.99 -8.81 2.46
CA ILE A 146 -18.46 -8.43 3.76
C ILE A 146 -18.78 -9.54 4.77
N ARG A 147 -17.79 -9.95 5.57
CA ARG A 147 -18.02 -10.90 6.65
C ARG A 147 -18.92 -10.29 7.73
N ARG A 148 -19.89 -11.06 8.20
CA ARG A 148 -20.96 -10.60 9.12
C ARG A 148 -20.44 -10.14 10.51
N GLU A 149 -19.27 -10.59 10.93
CA GLU A 149 -18.79 -10.38 12.31
C GLU A 149 -18.15 -9.00 12.58
N LEU A 150 -18.07 -8.11 11.60
CA LEU A 150 -17.52 -6.75 11.76
C LEU A 150 -18.53 -5.73 12.34
N HIS A 151 -19.76 -6.17 12.70
CA HIS A 151 -20.85 -5.26 13.09
C HIS A 151 -20.89 -4.86 14.58
N HIS A 152 -19.93 -5.25 15.42
CA HIS A 152 -20.07 -5.00 16.86
C HIS A 152 -19.52 -3.65 17.37
N HIS A 153 -19.02 -2.75 16.53
CA HIS A 153 -18.43 -1.49 17.03
C HIS A 153 -18.96 -0.18 16.43
N LEU A 154 -20.08 -0.21 15.73
CA LEU A 154 -20.79 1.02 15.35
C LEU A 154 -22.15 1.10 16.04
N THR A 155 -22.17 1.09 17.35
CA THR A 155 -23.32 1.60 18.09
C THR A 155 -23.26 3.13 18.05
N THR A 156 -24.01 3.72 17.16
CA THR A 156 -24.36 5.14 17.27
C THR A 156 -25.16 5.30 18.57
N SER A 157 -24.58 5.88 19.60
CA SER A 157 -25.34 6.40 20.72
C SER A 157 -26.20 7.54 20.19
N LYS A 158 -27.46 7.28 19.93
CA LYS A 158 -28.45 8.34 19.84
C LYS A 158 -28.60 8.89 21.27
N GLY A 159 -28.02 10.05 21.51
CA GLY A 159 -28.33 10.85 22.68
C GLY A 159 -29.79 11.25 22.64
N SER A 160 -30.50 10.96 23.69
CA SER A 160 -31.78 11.54 24.10
C SER A 160 -31.61 13.01 24.48
#